data_4c812c07808cea415f4483a31c6de052
#
_entry.id   4c812c07808cea415f4483a31c6de052
#
_cell.length_a   1.000
_cell.length_b   1.000
_cell.length_c   1.000
_cell.angle_alpha   90.00
_cell.angle_beta   90.00
_cell.angle_gamma   90.00
#
_symmetry.space_group_name_H-M   'P 1'
#
loop_
_entity.id
_entity.type
_entity.pdbx_description
1 polymer ?
#
loop_
_entity_poly.entity_id
_entity_poly.type
_entity_poly.pdbx_seq_one_letter_code
_entity_poly.pdbx_strand_id
1 'polypeptide(L)'
;MIMAHDAATTYLDGGLVDRWAKTQQDGGVRSLLDCGARAFDWRPKLKGGKLIMHHSSVDINYPMGAALDEAVAWAAVNGTSPDDLVVFHSWDCAGDGCDAAARAAFAVRNITIIDACSELAGLTLSEAATRAALPSGGAVLAVTGCLEDHYEPDVACSGYDLKADGAYTCYRNDSSRTLPLTRMWNYLGNVSAAGPPADGRLYSHQALWQETDASVAIGVLHGSSLLEDERRSGLNALLSQRVVDGSFDARRANLVEVNNVCDGGAALLAALRAVKRSS
;
A
#
# COMPACT_ATOMS: atom_id res chain seq x y z
N MET A 1 7.05 -1.17 7.73
CA MET A 1 5.99 -0.13 7.68
C MET A 1 4.75 -0.68 6.99
N ILE A 2 3.57 -0.08 7.21
CA ILE A 2 2.38 -0.39 6.41
C ILE A 2 2.43 0.43 5.13
N MET A 3 2.29 -0.23 3.97
CA MET A 3 2.12 0.41 2.68
C MET A 3 0.66 0.30 2.22
N ALA A 4 0.07 1.42 1.85
CA ALA A 4 -1.25 1.44 1.24
C ALA A 4 -1.10 1.12 -0.25
N HIS A 5 -1.63 -0.02 -0.69
CA HIS A 5 -1.69 -0.44 -2.08
C HIS A 5 -2.58 0.51 -2.87
N ASP A 6 -2.16 0.89 -4.08
CA ASP A 6 -2.89 1.82 -4.96
C ASP A 6 -3.47 3.03 -4.19
N ALA A 7 -2.64 3.65 -3.36
CA ALA A 7 -3.06 4.62 -2.34
C ALA A 7 -3.88 5.79 -2.90
N ALA A 8 -3.62 6.21 -4.14
CA ALA A 8 -4.36 7.29 -4.78
C ALA A 8 -5.85 6.98 -4.97
N THR A 9 -6.26 5.71 -4.91
CA THR A 9 -7.67 5.31 -5.05
C THR A 9 -8.57 5.85 -3.94
N THR A 10 -7.98 6.35 -2.83
CA THR A 10 -8.70 7.09 -1.78
C THR A 10 -9.43 8.34 -2.30
N TYR A 11 -9.05 8.85 -3.49
CA TYR A 11 -9.67 10.02 -4.12
C TYR A 11 -10.70 9.67 -5.22
N LEU A 12 -11.01 8.38 -5.41
CA LEU A 12 -12.09 7.97 -6.29
C LEU A 12 -13.45 8.24 -5.61
N ASP A 13 -14.36 8.87 -6.31
CA ASP A 13 -15.59 9.45 -5.75
C ASP A 13 -16.89 8.65 -6.02
N GLY A 14 -16.76 7.42 -6.55
CA GLY A 14 -17.81 6.43 -6.39
C GLY A 14 -18.71 6.13 -7.57
N GLY A 15 -18.16 5.85 -8.74
CA GLY A 15 -18.89 5.17 -9.83
C GLY A 15 -18.87 3.65 -9.71
N LEU A 16 -19.50 2.94 -10.65
CA LEU A 16 -19.42 1.47 -10.70
C LEU A 16 -17.99 0.99 -10.92
N VAL A 17 -17.23 1.67 -11.77
CA VAL A 17 -15.81 1.39 -12.01
C VAL A 17 -15.00 1.65 -10.74
N ASP A 18 -15.25 2.77 -10.08
CA ASP A 18 -14.53 3.15 -8.86
C ASP A 18 -14.71 2.12 -7.75
N ARG A 19 -15.87 1.52 -7.59
CA ARG A 19 -16.12 0.47 -6.59
C ARG A 19 -15.16 -0.72 -6.70
N TRP A 20 -14.68 -1.01 -7.92
CA TRP A 20 -13.80 -2.14 -8.20
C TRP A 20 -12.35 -1.73 -8.47
N ALA A 21 -12.11 -0.44 -8.63
CA ALA A 21 -10.76 0.13 -8.69
C ALA A 21 -10.27 0.64 -7.32
N LYS A 22 -11.18 0.79 -6.35
CA LYS A 22 -10.90 1.43 -5.07
C LYS A 22 -10.35 0.42 -4.06
N THR A 23 -9.07 0.52 -3.78
CA THR A 23 -8.36 -0.32 -2.80
C THR A 23 -8.31 0.30 -1.41
N GLN A 24 -8.52 1.61 -1.29
CA GLN A 24 -8.45 2.36 -0.05
C GLN A 24 -9.74 3.15 0.21
N GLN A 25 -10.07 3.38 1.49
CA GLN A 25 -11.21 4.20 1.89
C GLN A 25 -11.02 5.67 1.53
N ASP A 26 -12.14 6.42 1.52
CA ASP A 26 -12.16 7.86 1.30
C ASP A 26 -11.40 8.64 2.38
N GLY A 27 -11.03 9.86 2.05
CA GLY A 27 -10.45 10.82 2.99
C GLY A 27 -9.03 11.25 2.69
N GLY A 28 -8.46 10.81 1.56
CA GLY A 28 -7.15 11.23 1.08
C GLY A 28 -5.97 10.60 1.83
N VAL A 29 -4.79 11.01 1.44
CA VAL A 29 -3.52 10.57 2.05
C VAL A 29 -3.51 10.83 3.56
N ARG A 30 -4.05 11.96 4.00
CA ARG A 30 -4.13 12.29 5.42
C ARG A 30 -4.89 11.24 6.21
N SER A 31 -6.06 10.81 5.73
CA SER A 31 -6.86 9.78 6.38
C SER A 31 -6.11 8.46 6.47
N LEU A 32 -5.44 8.05 5.39
CA LEU A 32 -4.64 6.82 5.39
C LEU A 32 -3.48 6.88 6.41
N LEU A 33 -2.83 8.04 6.56
CA LEU A 33 -1.79 8.26 7.58
C LEU A 33 -2.36 8.16 9.00
N ASP A 34 -3.52 8.75 9.26
CA ASP A 34 -4.21 8.68 10.54
C ASP A 34 -4.65 7.23 10.85
N CYS A 35 -4.98 6.44 9.82
CA CYS A 35 -5.30 5.01 9.93
C CYS A 35 -4.08 4.10 10.12
N GLY A 36 -2.85 4.63 9.98
CA GLY A 36 -1.62 3.87 10.25
C GLY A 36 -0.72 3.62 9.05
N ALA A 37 -1.10 4.01 7.83
CA ALA A 37 -0.19 3.94 6.68
C ALA A 37 1.06 4.82 6.93
N ARG A 38 2.20 4.35 6.44
CA ARG A 38 3.46 5.09 6.45
C ARG A 38 4.18 5.01 5.10
N ALA A 39 3.69 4.18 4.21
CA ALA A 39 4.15 4.10 2.82
C ALA A 39 2.95 4.06 1.88
N PHE A 40 3.16 4.49 0.66
CA PHE A 40 2.14 4.62 -0.37
C PHE A 40 2.65 4.08 -1.70
N ASP A 41 1.92 3.11 -2.28
CA ASP A 41 2.03 2.77 -3.69
C ASP A 41 1.45 3.93 -4.50
N TRP A 42 2.32 4.61 -5.27
CA TRP A 42 2.01 5.90 -5.87
C TRP A 42 2.27 5.89 -7.37
N ARG A 43 1.22 6.02 -8.17
CA ARG A 43 1.28 5.93 -9.64
C ARG A 43 0.88 7.25 -10.29
N PRO A 44 1.87 8.11 -10.62
CA PRO A 44 1.63 9.40 -11.27
C PRO A 44 1.16 9.26 -12.70
N LYS A 45 0.40 10.25 -13.20
CA LYS A 45 0.03 10.37 -14.60
C LYS A 45 0.01 11.84 -15.06
N LEU A 46 0.72 12.11 -16.14
CA LEU A 46 0.64 13.43 -16.78
C LEU A 46 -0.40 13.39 -17.91
N LYS A 47 -1.55 14.05 -17.72
CA LYS A 47 -2.65 14.10 -18.68
C LYS A 47 -3.05 15.54 -18.96
N GLY A 48 -2.93 15.99 -20.23
CA GLY A 48 -3.30 17.35 -20.62
C GLY A 48 -2.59 18.44 -19.83
N GLY A 49 -1.31 18.23 -19.49
CA GLY A 49 -0.50 19.18 -18.69
C GLY A 49 -0.82 19.17 -17.19
N LYS A 50 -1.71 18.30 -16.72
CA LYS A 50 -2.04 18.14 -15.30
C LYS A 50 -1.40 16.86 -14.76
N LEU A 51 -0.67 16.96 -13.66
CA LEU A 51 -0.13 15.83 -12.93
C LEU A 51 -1.19 15.32 -11.95
N ILE A 52 -1.75 14.18 -12.27
CA ILE A 52 -2.76 13.42 -11.51
C ILE A 52 -2.20 12.04 -11.13
N MET A 53 -3.03 11.13 -10.67
CA MET A 53 -2.68 9.73 -10.44
C MET A 53 -3.56 8.81 -11.29
N HIS A 54 -3.21 7.52 -11.31
CA HIS A 54 -4.03 6.51 -11.95
C HIS A 54 -3.93 5.15 -11.24
N HIS A 55 -4.94 4.32 -11.46
CA HIS A 55 -4.92 2.91 -11.15
C HIS A 55 -5.23 2.15 -12.45
N SER A 56 -4.23 1.48 -13.01
CA SER A 56 -4.35 0.85 -14.32
C SER A 56 -4.89 1.83 -15.36
N SER A 57 -6.04 1.56 -15.98
CA SER A 57 -6.70 2.43 -16.97
C SER A 57 -7.57 3.55 -16.34
N VAL A 58 -7.80 3.53 -15.03
CA VAL A 58 -8.67 4.49 -14.34
C VAL A 58 -7.87 5.73 -13.95
N ASP A 59 -8.29 6.89 -14.48
CA ASP A 59 -7.71 8.19 -14.09
C ASP A 59 -8.28 8.64 -12.75
N ILE A 60 -7.40 9.03 -11.85
CA ILE A 60 -7.76 9.61 -10.56
C ILE A 60 -7.56 11.12 -10.67
N ASN A 61 -8.63 11.86 -10.94
CA ASN A 61 -8.62 13.28 -11.28
C ASN A 61 -8.38 14.20 -10.07
N TYR A 62 -7.50 13.79 -9.17
CA TYR A 62 -7.05 14.59 -8.03
C TYR A 62 -5.61 15.05 -8.28
N PRO A 63 -5.26 16.34 -8.06
CA PRO A 63 -3.91 16.83 -8.29
C PRO A 63 -2.90 16.13 -7.38
N MET A 64 -1.87 15.50 -7.96
CA MET A 64 -0.80 14.85 -7.18
C MET A 64 -0.19 15.80 -6.14
N GLY A 65 0.03 17.06 -6.54
CA GLY A 65 0.59 18.08 -5.63
C GLY A 65 -0.25 18.27 -4.37
N ALA A 66 -1.58 18.32 -4.49
CA ALA A 66 -2.47 18.47 -3.34
C ALA A 66 -2.39 17.28 -2.38
N ALA A 67 -2.30 16.05 -2.92
CA ALA A 67 -2.10 14.86 -2.10
C ALA A 67 -0.75 14.87 -1.36
N LEU A 68 0.32 15.34 -2.01
CA LEU A 68 1.62 15.51 -1.37
C LEU A 68 1.58 16.59 -0.26
N ASP A 69 0.80 17.66 -0.45
CA ASP A 69 0.61 18.70 0.57
C ASP A 69 -0.07 18.14 1.83
N GLU A 70 -1.01 17.21 1.68
CA GLU A 70 -1.62 16.50 2.81
C GLU A 70 -0.58 15.71 3.62
N ALA A 71 0.32 15.00 2.94
CA ALA A 71 1.38 14.23 3.59
C ALA A 71 2.39 15.12 4.32
N VAL A 72 2.83 16.21 3.67
CA VAL A 72 3.75 17.20 4.27
C VAL A 72 3.13 17.84 5.50
N ALA A 73 1.87 18.26 5.40
CA ALA A 73 1.15 18.86 6.52
C ALA A 73 0.96 17.88 7.68
N TRP A 74 0.66 16.62 7.38
CA TRP A 74 0.54 15.58 8.39
C TRP A 74 1.89 15.32 9.08
N ALA A 75 2.97 15.18 8.30
CA ALA A 75 4.31 14.92 8.81
C ALA A 75 4.80 16.05 9.73
N ALA A 76 4.52 17.31 9.38
CA ALA A 76 4.89 18.48 10.17
C ALA A 76 4.27 18.47 11.59
N VAL A 77 3.09 17.88 11.74
CA VAL A 77 2.36 17.84 13.02
C VAL A 77 2.63 16.55 13.79
N ASN A 78 2.68 15.42 13.09
CA ASN A 78 2.69 14.08 13.69
C ASN A 78 4.05 13.37 13.56
N GLY A 79 4.94 13.83 12.67
CA GLY A 79 6.23 13.21 12.40
C GLY A 79 7.27 13.48 13.48
N THR A 80 6.99 13.09 14.72
CA THR A 80 7.86 13.32 15.87
C THR A 80 8.87 12.21 16.14
N SER A 81 8.74 11.10 15.42
CA SER A 81 9.56 9.89 15.56
C SER A 81 10.02 9.41 14.17
N PRO A 82 11.20 8.76 14.08
CA PRO A 82 11.59 8.06 12.84
C PRO A 82 10.55 7.04 12.35
N ASP A 83 9.78 6.45 13.27
CA ASP A 83 8.67 5.54 12.94
C ASP A 83 7.49 6.23 12.22
N ASP A 84 7.50 7.56 12.16
CA ASP A 84 6.49 8.36 11.46
C ASP A 84 6.98 8.87 10.09
N LEU A 85 8.14 8.39 9.62
CA LEU A 85 8.61 8.63 8.24
C LEU A 85 7.52 8.23 7.25
N VAL A 86 7.19 9.14 6.35
CA VAL A 86 6.25 8.89 5.25
C VAL A 86 7.05 8.58 3.98
N VAL A 87 6.70 7.50 3.30
CA VAL A 87 7.39 7.04 2.08
C VAL A 87 6.41 6.97 0.92
N PHE A 88 6.73 7.64 -0.19
CA PHE A 88 6.05 7.45 -1.47
C PHE A 88 6.91 6.55 -2.35
N HIS A 89 6.44 5.33 -2.63
CA HIS A 89 6.99 4.50 -3.69
C HIS A 89 6.36 4.92 -5.01
N SER A 90 7.08 5.77 -5.75
CA SER A 90 6.58 6.34 -7.01
C SER A 90 7.07 5.51 -8.20
N TRP A 91 6.14 4.93 -8.93
CA TRP A 91 6.41 4.08 -10.09
C TRP A 91 5.27 4.17 -11.12
N ASP A 92 5.35 3.44 -12.23
CA ASP A 92 4.32 3.39 -13.28
C ASP A 92 3.83 4.79 -13.72
N CYS A 93 4.80 5.70 -13.94
CA CYS A 93 4.49 7.07 -14.34
C CYS A 93 3.98 7.09 -15.79
N ALA A 94 2.72 7.47 -16.01
CA ALA A 94 2.07 7.42 -17.32
C ALA A 94 2.02 8.81 -18.01
N GLY A 95 2.29 8.81 -19.32
CA GLY A 95 2.28 10.03 -20.16
C GLY A 95 3.67 10.66 -20.33
N ASP A 96 3.87 11.31 -21.48
CA ASP A 96 5.15 11.92 -21.84
C ASP A 96 5.54 13.01 -20.86
N GLY A 97 6.74 12.92 -20.30
CA GLY A 97 7.27 13.88 -19.33
C GLY A 97 6.74 13.69 -17.91
N CYS A 98 5.99 12.62 -17.64
CA CYS A 98 5.42 12.32 -16.31
C CYS A 98 6.50 12.26 -15.22
N ASP A 99 7.61 11.53 -15.44
CA ASP A 99 8.69 11.43 -14.44
C ASP A 99 9.27 12.78 -14.04
N ALA A 100 9.54 13.64 -15.04
CA ALA A 100 10.05 14.98 -14.79
C ALA A 100 9.04 15.82 -13.98
N ALA A 101 7.75 15.73 -14.31
CA ALA A 101 6.70 16.44 -13.60
C ALA A 101 6.51 15.91 -12.16
N ALA A 102 6.58 14.59 -11.96
CA ALA A 102 6.49 13.99 -10.63
C ALA A 102 7.68 14.39 -9.74
N ARG A 103 8.91 14.33 -10.27
CA ARG A 103 10.12 14.80 -9.58
C ARG A 103 10.03 16.28 -9.21
N ALA A 104 9.54 17.12 -10.10
CA ALA A 104 9.32 18.53 -9.82
C ALA A 104 8.28 18.74 -8.69
N ALA A 105 7.21 17.94 -8.69
CA ALA A 105 6.18 18.00 -7.65
C ALA A 105 6.70 17.61 -6.26
N PHE A 106 7.62 16.64 -6.17
CA PHE A 106 8.33 16.31 -4.94
C PHE A 106 9.30 17.44 -4.53
N ALA A 107 10.13 17.90 -5.48
CA ALA A 107 11.19 18.87 -5.21
C ALA A 107 10.67 20.21 -4.66
N VAL A 108 9.55 20.74 -5.20
CA VAL A 108 8.96 22.02 -4.72
C VAL A 108 8.44 21.92 -3.27
N ARG A 109 8.32 20.70 -2.73
CA ARG A 109 7.91 20.42 -1.35
C ARG A 109 9.08 20.03 -0.45
N ASN A 110 10.31 20.10 -0.96
CA ASN A 110 11.52 19.63 -0.29
C ASN A 110 11.46 18.14 0.07
N ILE A 111 10.69 17.34 -0.67
CA ILE A 111 10.67 15.88 -0.49
C ILE A 111 11.91 15.30 -1.15
N THR A 112 12.71 14.61 -0.36
CA THR A 112 13.92 13.90 -0.83
C THR A 112 13.51 12.75 -1.74
N ILE A 113 14.22 12.58 -2.86
CA ILE A 113 14.01 11.48 -3.80
C ILE A 113 15.24 10.56 -3.76
N ILE A 114 15.01 9.26 -3.60
CA ILE A 114 16.01 8.21 -3.77
C ILE A 114 15.62 7.36 -4.98
N ASP A 115 16.51 7.27 -5.96
CA ASP A 115 16.34 6.46 -7.17
C ASP A 115 17.48 5.46 -7.42
N ALA A 116 18.53 5.52 -6.61
CA ALA A 116 19.60 4.53 -6.58
C ALA A 116 19.37 3.57 -5.41
N CYS A 117 19.03 2.32 -5.67
CA CYS A 117 18.71 1.33 -4.62
C CYS A 117 19.87 1.11 -3.66
N SER A 118 21.12 1.27 -4.11
CA SER A 118 22.31 1.22 -3.25
C SER A 118 22.30 2.26 -2.13
N GLU A 119 21.55 3.35 -2.28
CA GLU A 119 21.40 4.36 -1.24
C GLU A 119 20.44 3.94 -0.11
N LEU A 120 19.62 2.91 -0.36
CA LEU A 120 18.74 2.31 0.65
C LEU A 120 19.43 1.16 1.38
N ALA A 121 20.49 0.58 0.79
CA ALA A 121 21.19 -0.57 1.35
C ALA A 121 21.78 -0.24 2.73
N GLY A 122 21.32 -0.97 3.75
CA GLY A 122 21.78 -0.78 5.12
C GLY A 122 21.26 0.48 5.82
N LEU A 123 20.41 1.28 5.15
CA LEU A 123 19.87 2.50 5.73
C LEU A 123 18.85 2.14 6.82
N THR A 124 19.11 2.60 8.03
CA THR A 124 18.14 2.47 9.12
C THR A 124 16.98 3.45 8.94
N LEU A 125 15.85 3.14 9.58
CA LEU A 125 14.68 4.03 9.55
C LEU A 125 15.00 5.42 10.12
N SER A 126 15.86 5.51 11.15
CA SER A 126 16.28 6.77 11.73
C SER A 126 17.14 7.59 10.78
N GLU A 127 18.07 6.96 10.07
CA GLU A 127 18.90 7.62 9.06
C GLU A 127 18.05 8.07 7.87
N ALA A 128 17.11 7.24 7.42
CA ALA A 128 16.17 7.59 6.36
C ALA A 128 15.31 8.81 6.75
N ALA A 129 14.77 8.83 7.97
CA ALA A 129 14.00 9.96 8.48
C ALA A 129 14.85 11.24 8.60
N THR A 130 16.10 11.12 9.04
CA THR A 130 17.04 12.26 9.10
C THR A 130 17.33 12.81 7.71
N ARG A 131 17.57 11.93 6.73
CA ARG A 131 17.86 12.30 5.35
C ARG A 131 16.65 12.94 4.65
N ALA A 132 15.44 12.51 5.01
CA ALA A 132 14.16 12.97 4.46
C ALA A 132 13.49 14.08 5.27
N ALA A 133 14.21 14.68 6.23
CA ALA A 133 13.65 15.72 7.10
C ALA A 133 13.18 16.94 6.30
N LEU A 134 11.96 17.37 6.58
CA LEU A 134 11.37 18.55 5.96
C LEU A 134 11.69 19.83 6.75
N PRO A 135 11.85 20.98 6.10
CA PRO A 135 11.99 22.26 6.80
C PRO A 135 10.82 22.61 7.72
N SER A 136 9.62 22.10 7.40
CA SER A 136 8.40 22.28 8.20
C SER A 136 8.31 21.32 9.41
N GLY A 137 9.24 20.40 9.56
CA GLY A 137 9.20 19.33 10.53
C GLY A 137 8.69 18.02 9.94
N GLY A 138 8.97 16.90 10.63
CA GLY A 138 8.70 15.56 10.14
C GLY A 138 9.61 15.14 8.99
N ALA A 139 9.30 14.00 8.37
CA ALA A 139 10.08 13.44 7.28
C ALA A 139 9.20 12.80 6.21
N VAL A 140 9.48 13.13 4.94
CA VAL A 140 8.80 12.55 3.77
C VAL A 140 9.85 12.18 2.72
N LEU A 141 9.82 10.95 2.26
CA LEU A 141 10.75 10.37 1.30
C LEU A 141 9.97 9.89 0.06
N ALA A 142 10.51 10.15 -1.11
CA ALA A 142 10.09 9.49 -2.35
C ALA A 142 11.15 8.46 -2.76
N VAL A 143 10.73 7.26 -3.11
CA VAL A 143 11.59 6.19 -3.65
C VAL A 143 11.05 5.83 -5.03
N THR A 144 11.93 5.78 -6.04
CA THR A 144 11.55 5.44 -7.40
C THR A 144 12.27 4.17 -7.83
N GLY A 145 11.53 3.16 -8.30
CA GLY A 145 12.07 1.96 -8.92
C GLY A 145 12.88 1.01 -8.02
N CYS A 146 12.89 1.22 -6.71
CA CYS A 146 13.69 0.44 -5.76
C CYS A 146 12.82 -0.42 -4.83
N LEU A 147 11.81 -1.05 -5.38
CA LEU A 147 10.95 -1.99 -4.68
C LEU A 147 11.10 -3.38 -5.28
N GLU A 148 11.19 -4.39 -4.46
CA GLU A 148 10.93 -5.77 -4.81
C GLU A 148 9.57 -6.17 -4.31
N ASP A 149 8.65 -6.26 -5.23
CA ASP A 149 7.27 -6.62 -4.98
C ASP A 149 7.11 -8.12 -5.06
N HIS A 150 6.59 -8.72 -3.99
CA HIS A 150 6.26 -10.12 -3.97
C HIS A 150 4.75 -10.28 -4.07
N TYR A 151 4.35 -10.64 -5.27
CA TYR A 151 2.99 -11.00 -5.61
C TYR A 151 2.94 -12.51 -5.90
N GLU A 152 2.06 -13.21 -5.20
CA GLU A 152 1.83 -14.64 -5.40
C GLU A 152 0.49 -14.85 -6.11
N PRO A 153 0.50 -15.29 -7.37
CA PRO A 153 -0.74 -15.51 -8.13
C PRO A 153 -1.71 -16.48 -7.44
N ASP A 154 -1.19 -17.40 -6.62
CA ASP A 154 -2.01 -18.40 -5.91
C ASP A 154 -2.85 -17.82 -4.77
N VAL A 155 -2.54 -16.62 -4.30
CA VAL A 155 -3.36 -15.88 -3.33
C VAL A 155 -4.23 -14.82 -3.98
N ALA A 156 -4.09 -14.62 -5.29
CA ALA A 156 -5.00 -13.81 -6.07
C ALA A 156 -6.32 -14.54 -6.32
N CYS A 157 -7.36 -13.78 -6.57
CA CYS A 157 -8.66 -14.33 -6.99
C CYS A 157 -8.56 -15.17 -8.28
N SER A 158 -7.56 -14.91 -9.13
CA SER A 158 -7.32 -15.66 -10.36
C SER A 158 -6.95 -17.13 -10.13
N GLY A 159 -6.29 -17.44 -9.02
CA GLY A 159 -5.98 -18.82 -8.63
C GLY A 159 -7.12 -19.57 -7.93
N TYR A 160 -8.22 -18.87 -7.70
CA TYR A 160 -9.38 -19.42 -6.99
C TYR A 160 -10.37 -20.04 -7.98
N ASP A 161 -10.72 -21.31 -7.80
CA ASP A 161 -11.70 -21.99 -8.64
C ASP A 161 -13.13 -21.56 -8.26
N LEU A 162 -13.61 -20.51 -8.90
CA LEU A 162 -14.96 -19.99 -8.71
C LEU A 162 -16.07 -21.02 -8.99
N LYS A 163 -15.80 -22.02 -9.85
CA LYS A 163 -16.76 -23.06 -10.18
C LYS A 163 -16.86 -24.11 -9.09
N ALA A 164 -15.71 -24.53 -8.56
CA ALA A 164 -15.66 -25.52 -7.51
C ALA A 164 -16.25 -25.01 -6.20
N ASP A 165 -15.96 -23.74 -5.87
CA ASP A 165 -16.34 -23.17 -4.58
C ASP A 165 -17.62 -22.34 -4.59
N GLY A 166 -18.16 -22.06 -5.78
CA GLY A 166 -19.32 -21.17 -5.92
C GLY A 166 -19.07 -19.74 -5.43
N ALA A 167 -17.79 -19.34 -5.31
CA ALA A 167 -17.41 -18.00 -4.95
C ALA A 167 -17.60 -17.06 -6.14
N TYR A 168 -18.02 -15.85 -5.90
CA TYR A 168 -18.20 -14.82 -6.93
C TYR A 168 -17.20 -13.67 -6.81
N THR A 169 -16.50 -13.60 -5.68
CA THR A 169 -15.36 -12.70 -5.44
C THR A 169 -14.24 -13.53 -4.80
N CYS A 170 -13.14 -12.92 -4.41
CA CYS A 170 -12.12 -13.60 -3.60
C CYS A 170 -12.69 -14.17 -2.30
N TYR A 171 -13.81 -13.62 -1.85
CA TYR A 171 -14.49 -14.02 -0.63
C TYR A 171 -15.87 -14.57 -0.94
N ARG A 172 -16.24 -15.61 -0.24
CA ARG A 172 -17.62 -16.09 -0.27
C ARG A 172 -18.52 -15.17 0.54
N ASN A 173 -19.69 -14.94 0.02
CA ASN A 173 -20.72 -14.15 0.71
C ASN A 173 -21.43 -14.91 1.83
N ASP A 174 -21.09 -16.17 2.02
CA ASP A 174 -21.62 -17.02 3.06
C ASP A 174 -20.64 -17.13 4.25
N SER A 175 -21.16 -17.65 5.36
CA SER A 175 -20.39 -17.87 6.58
C SER A 175 -19.35 -18.99 6.48
N SER A 176 -19.30 -19.72 5.38
CA SER A 176 -18.40 -20.87 5.20
C SER A 176 -16.92 -20.47 5.08
N ARG A 177 -16.63 -19.20 4.82
CA ARG A 177 -15.29 -18.60 4.92
C ARG A 177 -14.17 -19.45 4.32
N THR A 178 -14.38 -20.04 3.18
CA THR A 178 -13.33 -20.76 2.46
C THR A 178 -12.43 -19.78 1.72
N LEU A 179 -11.91 -18.82 2.44
CA LEU A 179 -10.90 -17.91 1.92
C LEU A 179 -9.62 -18.71 1.68
N PRO A 180 -8.82 -18.40 0.68
CA PRO A 180 -7.51 -19.01 0.48
C PRO A 180 -6.49 -18.53 1.53
N LEU A 181 -6.91 -18.37 2.78
CA LEU A 181 -6.09 -17.89 3.90
C LEU A 181 -4.85 -18.73 4.11
N THR A 182 -4.96 -20.05 3.98
CA THR A 182 -3.79 -20.94 4.12
C THR A 182 -2.74 -20.64 3.06
N ARG A 183 -3.14 -20.35 1.82
CA ARG A 183 -2.22 -19.95 0.75
C ARG A 183 -1.58 -18.61 1.04
N MET A 184 -2.37 -17.62 1.47
CA MET A 184 -1.87 -16.30 1.89
C MET A 184 -0.81 -16.44 2.98
N TRP A 185 -1.09 -17.23 4.03
CA TRP A 185 -0.13 -17.40 5.11
C TRP A 185 1.12 -18.17 4.70
N ASN A 186 1.01 -19.19 3.85
CA ASN A 186 2.16 -19.89 3.31
C ASN A 186 3.01 -18.95 2.46
N TYR A 187 2.38 -18.16 1.60
CA TYR A 187 3.07 -17.17 0.79
C TYR A 187 3.80 -16.15 1.66
N LEU A 188 3.12 -15.48 2.59
CA LEU A 188 3.73 -14.48 3.48
C LEU A 188 4.88 -15.09 4.32
N GLY A 189 4.73 -16.35 4.76
CA GLY A 189 5.79 -17.09 5.45
C GLY A 189 7.01 -17.33 4.58
N ASN A 190 6.82 -17.73 3.32
CA ASN A 190 7.91 -17.98 2.37
C ASN A 190 8.65 -16.70 2.03
N VAL A 191 7.93 -15.62 1.74
CA VAL A 191 8.50 -14.31 1.44
C VAL A 191 9.28 -13.78 2.65
N SER A 192 8.68 -13.87 3.84
CA SER A 192 9.36 -13.49 5.09
C SER A 192 10.63 -14.30 5.33
N ALA A 193 10.61 -15.62 5.07
CA ALA A 193 11.78 -16.48 5.22
C ALA A 193 12.91 -16.11 4.24
N ALA A 194 12.60 -15.74 3.01
CA ALA A 194 13.58 -15.29 2.02
C ALA A 194 14.30 -14.01 2.48
N GLY A 195 13.55 -13.06 3.02
CA GLY A 195 14.06 -11.77 3.51
C GLY A 195 14.45 -10.80 2.39
N PRO A 196 14.87 -9.58 2.75
CA PRO A 196 15.12 -8.53 1.79
C PRO A 196 16.32 -8.85 0.89
N PRO A 197 16.28 -8.40 -0.39
CA PRO A 197 17.38 -8.57 -1.32
C PRO A 197 18.62 -7.78 -0.87
N ALA A 198 19.79 -8.29 -1.23
CA ALA A 198 21.07 -7.66 -0.84
C ALA A 198 21.41 -6.38 -1.62
N ASP A 199 20.67 -6.08 -2.67
CA ASP A 199 20.90 -4.94 -3.57
C ASP A 199 20.31 -3.62 -3.09
N GLY A 200 19.70 -3.60 -1.91
CA GLY A 200 19.13 -2.42 -1.27
C GLY A 200 17.70 -2.07 -1.70
N ARG A 201 17.08 -2.89 -2.54
CA ARG A 201 15.65 -2.69 -2.83
C ARG A 201 14.81 -2.86 -1.56
N LEU A 202 13.77 -2.05 -1.44
CA LEU A 202 12.75 -2.26 -0.42
C LEU A 202 12.00 -3.57 -0.70
N TYR A 203 11.66 -4.26 0.35
CA TYR A 203 11.03 -5.58 0.29
C TYR A 203 9.58 -5.46 0.75
N SER A 204 8.64 -5.60 -0.20
CA SER A 204 7.21 -5.54 0.08
C SER A 204 6.60 -6.92 0.20
N HIS A 205 5.86 -7.15 1.28
CA HIS A 205 5.00 -8.30 1.47
C HIS A 205 3.57 -7.88 1.16
N GLN A 206 3.04 -8.30 0.01
CA GLN A 206 1.67 -7.98 -0.40
C GLN A 206 0.65 -8.83 0.36
N ALA A 207 0.18 -8.33 1.48
CA ALA A 207 -0.87 -8.96 2.29
C ALA A 207 -2.24 -8.41 1.90
N LEU A 208 -2.66 -8.68 0.68
CA LEU A 208 -3.90 -8.15 0.09
C LEU A 208 -4.52 -9.18 -0.86
N TRP A 209 -5.80 -9.02 -1.12
CA TRP A 209 -6.50 -9.78 -2.14
C TRP A 209 -6.48 -9.04 -3.47
N GLN A 210 -6.14 -9.76 -4.54
CA GLN A 210 -6.15 -9.21 -5.88
C GLN A 210 -7.36 -9.74 -6.64
N GLU A 211 -8.32 -8.84 -6.95
CA GLU A 211 -9.47 -9.20 -7.75
C GLU A 211 -9.10 -9.48 -9.22
N THR A 212 -9.87 -10.35 -9.85
CA THR A 212 -9.78 -10.66 -11.27
C THR A 212 -11.00 -10.09 -12.01
N ASP A 213 -10.91 -9.98 -13.34
CA ASP A 213 -12.04 -9.56 -14.16
C ASP A 213 -13.28 -10.42 -13.92
N ALA A 214 -13.11 -11.73 -13.70
CA ALA A 214 -14.20 -12.66 -13.42
C ALA A 214 -14.83 -12.40 -12.04
N SER A 215 -14.01 -12.22 -11.00
CA SER A 215 -14.51 -11.92 -9.66
C SER A 215 -15.19 -10.57 -9.59
N VAL A 216 -14.64 -9.55 -10.27
CA VAL A 216 -15.28 -8.23 -10.41
C VAL A 216 -16.65 -8.33 -11.09
N ALA A 217 -16.73 -9.03 -12.23
CA ALA A 217 -18.00 -9.19 -12.96
C ALA A 217 -19.08 -9.86 -12.09
N ILE A 218 -18.70 -10.89 -11.35
CA ILE A 218 -19.64 -11.61 -10.46
C ILE A 218 -19.98 -10.74 -9.24
N GLY A 219 -19.01 -10.05 -8.65
CA GLY A 219 -19.22 -9.14 -7.53
C GLY A 219 -20.18 -7.99 -7.88
N VAL A 220 -20.11 -7.45 -9.11
CA VAL A 220 -21.06 -6.46 -9.64
C VAL A 220 -22.49 -7.00 -9.62
N LEU A 221 -22.70 -8.24 -10.06
CA LEU A 221 -24.02 -8.88 -10.05
C LEU A 221 -24.59 -9.05 -8.64
N HIS A 222 -23.73 -9.21 -7.64
CA HIS A 222 -24.12 -9.37 -6.23
C HIS A 222 -24.06 -8.06 -5.43
N GLY A 223 -23.78 -6.94 -6.07
CA GLY A 223 -23.77 -5.63 -5.43
C GLY A 223 -22.61 -5.39 -4.47
N SER A 224 -21.51 -6.15 -4.58
CA SER A 224 -20.30 -6.00 -3.76
C SER A 224 -19.37 -4.89 -4.28
N SER A 225 -18.23 -4.74 -3.65
CA SER A 225 -17.11 -3.89 -4.04
C SER A 225 -15.81 -4.49 -3.48
N LEU A 226 -14.66 -4.06 -4.01
CA LEU A 226 -13.36 -4.52 -3.53
C LEU A 226 -13.18 -4.23 -2.03
N LEU A 227 -13.49 -3.02 -1.58
CA LEU A 227 -13.39 -2.67 -0.15
C LEU A 227 -14.33 -3.48 0.74
N GLU A 228 -15.53 -3.81 0.24
CA GLU A 228 -16.46 -4.64 1.01
C GLU A 228 -15.95 -6.08 1.14
N ASP A 229 -15.33 -6.62 0.09
CA ASP A 229 -14.72 -7.94 0.11
C ASP A 229 -13.53 -7.98 1.06
N GLU A 230 -12.65 -6.97 1.02
CA GLU A 230 -11.55 -6.83 1.97
C GLU A 230 -12.04 -6.78 3.42
N ARG A 231 -13.05 -5.95 3.69
CA ARG A 231 -13.65 -5.83 5.02
C ARG A 231 -14.22 -7.16 5.52
N ARG A 232 -14.92 -7.90 4.66
CA ARG A 232 -15.50 -9.22 5.00
C ARG A 232 -14.43 -10.25 5.34
N SER A 233 -13.26 -10.17 4.72
CA SER A 233 -12.17 -11.10 4.97
C SER A 233 -11.56 -10.95 6.36
N GLY A 234 -11.57 -9.74 6.90
CA GLY A 234 -10.87 -9.41 8.14
C GLY A 234 -9.35 -9.60 8.06
N LEU A 235 -8.77 -9.57 6.85
CA LEU A 235 -7.36 -9.91 6.62
C LEU A 235 -6.42 -9.05 7.45
N ASN A 236 -6.62 -7.74 7.51
CA ASN A 236 -5.79 -6.81 8.28
C ASN A 236 -5.81 -7.12 9.79
N ALA A 237 -6.98 -7.49 10.32
CA ALA A 237 -7.11 -7.89 11.73
C ALA A 237 -6.38 -9.21 12.01
N LEU A 238 -6.53 -10.20 11.11
CA LEU A 238 -5.82 -11.49 11.20
C LEU A 238 -4.30 -11.29 11.07
N LEU A 239 -3.85 -10.42 10.19
CA LEU A 239 -2.44 -10.09 10.02
C LEU A 239 -1.88 -9.46 11.31
N SER A 240 -2.61 -8.53 11.92
CA SER A 240 -2.22 -7.93 13.21
C SER A 240 -2.05 -8.99 14.29
N GLN A 241 -2.98 -9.94 14.39
CA GLN A 241 -2.89 -11.06 15.35
C GLN A 241 -1.65 -11.92 15.11
N ARG A 242 -1.36 -12.26 13.85
CA ARG A 242 -0.20 -13.08 13.49
C ARG A 242 1.14 -12.40 13.69
N VAL A 243 1.19 -11.08 13.59
CA VAL A 243 2.37 -10.29 13.98
C VAL A 243 2.57 -10.37 15.49
N VAL A 244 1.49 -10.23 16.29
CA VAL A 244 1.55 -10.26 17.77
C VAL A 244 1.93 -11.64 18.30
N ASP A 245 1.36 -12.71 17.75
CA ASP A 245 1.63 -14.09 18.20
C ASP A 245 2.93 -14.69 17.62
N GLY A 246 3.59 -13.95 16.72
CA GLY A 246 4.87 -14.34 16.10
C GLY A 246 4.73 -15.38 14.99
N SER A 247 3.51 -15.71 14.56
CA SER A 247 3.29 -16.62 13.42
C SER A 247 3.53 -15.98 12.06
N PHE A 248 3.71 -14.66 12.01
CA PHE A 248 4.23 -13.91 10.88
C PHE A 248 5.42 -13.05 11.32
N ASP A 249 6.61 -13.38 10.82
CA ASP A 249 7.83 -12.62 11.14
C ASP A 249 7.95 -11.36 10.27
N ALA A 250 7.34 -10.27 10.75
CA ALA A 250 7.36 -8.98 10.09
C ALA A 250 8.71 -8.23 10.20
N ARG A 251 9.70 -8.74 10.95
CA ARG A 251 11.01 -8.08 11.14
C ARG A 251 11.83 -8.04 9.86
N ARG A 252 11.58 -8.98 8.96
CA ARG A 252 12.26 -9.09 7.67
C ARG A 252 11.56 -8.34 6.54
N ALA A 253 10.39 -7.77 6.77
CA ALA A 253 9.67 -6.93 5.83
C ALA A 253 10.05 -5.46 6.02
N ASN A 254 10.44 -4.76 4.95
CA ASN A 254 10.48 -3.31 4.97
C ASN A 254 9.05 -2.75 4.95
N LEU A 255 8.23 -3.30 4.07
CA LEU A 255 6.86 -2.89 3.81
C LEU A 255 5.91 -4.09 3.95
N VAL A 256 4.76 -3.86 4.55
CA VAL A 256 3.61 -4.77 4.52
C VAL A 256 2.52 -4.02 3.79
N GLU A 257 2.24 -4.45 2.58
CA GLU A 257 1.31 -3.78 1.69
C GLU A 257 -0.09 -4.35 1.86
N VAL A 258 -1.05 -3.46 2.06
CA VAL A 258 -2.44 -3.85 2.35
C VAL A 258 -3.44 -2.98 1.60
N ASN A 259 -4.59 -3.56 1.29
CA ASN A 259 -5.80 -2.83 0.95
C ASN A 259 -6.50 -2.37 2.24
N ASN A 260 -7.45 -1.42 2.09
CA ASN A 260 -8.40 -1.06 3.15
C ASN A 260 -7.72 -0.69 4.48
N VAL A 261 -6.67 0.13 4.44
CA VAL A 261 -5.83 0.45 5.62
C VAL A 261 -6.64 0.90 6.82
N CYS A 262 -7.73 1.66 6.62
CA CYS A 262 -8.55 2.13 7.76
C CYS A 262 -9.37 1.02 8.43
N ASP A 263 -9.39 -0.19 7.85
CA ASP A 263 -9.97 -1.37 8.49
C ASP A 263 -8.87 -2.19 9.19
N GLY A 264 -8.48 -1.77 10.38
CA GLY A 264 -7.50 -2.47 11.22
C GLY A 264 -6.05 -1.97 11.11
N GLY A 265 -5.73 -1.00 10.25
CA GLY A 265 -4.35 -0.53 10.07
C GLY A 265 -3.70 0.05 11.32
N ALA A 266 -4.45 0.76 12.17
CA ALA A 266 -3.91 1.26 13.44
C ALA A 266 -3.44 0.13 14.37
N ALA A 267 -4.20 -0.98 14.44
CA ALA A 267 -3.82 -2.17 15.20
C ALA A 267 -2.59 -2.86 14.59
N LEU A 268 -2.55 -2.97 13.27
CA LEU A 268 -1.41 -3.54 12.55
C LEU A 268 -0.14 -2.68 12.76
N LEU A 269 -0.24 -1.36 12.69
CA LEU A 269 0.89 -0.47 12.97
C LEU A 269 1.41 -0.66 14.39
N ALA A 270 0.51 -0.73 15.37
CA ALA A 270 0.88 -0.96 16.77
C ALA A 270 1.60 -2.32 16.95
N ALA A 271 1.11 -3.39 16.31
CA ALA A 271 1.73 -4.70 16.32
C ALA A 271 3.14 -4.68 15.71
N LEU A 272 3.30 -4.08 14.53
CA LEU A 272 4.60 -3.95 13.85
C LEU A 272 5.62 -3.16 14.69
N ARG A 273 5.18 -2.08 15.36
CA ARG A 273 6.05 -1.29 16.24
C ARG A 273 6.46 -2.06 17.51
N ALA A 274 5.57 -2.88 18.06
CA ALA A 274 5.87 -3.69 19.23
C ALA A 274 6.96 -4.72 18.96
N VAL A 275 6.89 -5.41 17.82
CA VAL A 275 7.88 -6.42 17.41
C VAL A 275 9.26 -5.80 17.17
N LYS A 276 9.33 -4.61 16.57
CA LYS A 276 10.61 -3.90 16.34
C LYS A 276 11.32 -3.47 17.63
N ARG A 277 10.57 -3.20 18.70
CA ARG A 277 11.15 -2.78 20.00
C ARG A 277 11.68 -3.95 20.83
N SER A 278 11.28 -5.16 20.50
CA SER A 278 11.68 -6.38 21.23
C SER A 278 12.85 -7.12 20.56
N SER A 279 13.35 -6.65 19.44
CA SER A 279 14.53 -7.12 18.70
C SER A 279 15.73 -6.19 18.87
#